data_7231eeb309ec65b46754b6039e3cb8ca
#
_entry.id   7231eeb309ec65b46754b6039e3cb8ca
#
_cell.length_a   1.000
_cell.length_b   1.000
_cell.length_c   1.000
_cell.angle_alpha   90.00
_cell.angle_beta   90.00
_cell.angle_gamma   90.00
#
_symmetry.space_group_name_H-M   'P 1'
#
loop_
_entity.id
_entity.type
_entity.pdbx_description
1 polymer ?
#
loop_
_entity_poly.entity_id
_entity_poly.type
_entity_poly.pdbx_seq_one_letter_code
_entity_poly.pdbx_strand_id
1 'polypeptide(L)'
;LNTTTLESPFGELTLQRRPRRRNEVLQAWDAADRYLLNYLAENPPPKGSRLLLVNDAFGCLAAALSDYECISWSDSAVAHRACLENCAANQRNAPALLSSCEAPTGSFDRIIYRLPRNHSYLRYQLQHIAQLLRSPDVFIGACMAKYLDSSSMAVFSESIGEAAASLAWKKARLIHLQSLSPGAAVDDDSLALDSSELGISLNNRANVFSRGKLDRGSRLLLNALGDLHTPYSLADLGCGNGLLGIMAGKRWPETALHFFDESYMAIDSARHNVRDNLPGAAAQFYARDCMHGYDGAPFDTIVC
;
A
#
# COMPACT_ATOMS: atom_id res chain seq x y z
N LEU A 1 -3.96 -26.47 -13.40
CA LEU A 1 -3.00 -25.36 -13.60
C LEU A 1 -2.29 -25.12 -12.27
N ASN A 2 -0.95 -25.18 -12.27
CA ASN A 2 -0.15 -24.83 -11.10
C ASN A 2 -0.24 -23.30 -10.91
N THR A 3 -0.94 -22.87 -9.88
CA THR A 3 -1.19 -21.43 -9.61
C THR A 3 -0.11 -20.78 -8.76
N THR A 4 0.88 -21.56 -8.30
CA THR A 4 1.93 -21.12 -7.36
C THR A 4 3.33 -21.07 -7.95
N THR A 5 3.58 -21.68 -9.12
CA THR A 5 4.92 -21.68 -9.74
C THR A 5 5.00 -20.65 -10.86
N LEU A 6 5.96 -19.74 -10.76
CA LEU A 6 6.34 -18.77 -11.79
C LEU A 6 7.67 -19.17 -12.41
N GLU A 7 7.66 -19.47 -13.71
CA GLU A 7 8.86 -19.50 -14.52
C GLU A 7 9.24 -18.09 -14.95
N SER A 8 10.41 -17.63 -14.62
CA SER A 8 10.92 -16.29 -14.93
C SER A 8 12.38 -16.35 -15.43
N PRO A 9 12.89 -15.29 -16.08
CA PRO A 9 14.30 -15.20 -16.44
C PRO A 9 15.28 -15.28 -15.24
N PHE A 10 14.76 -15.03 -14.02
CA PHE A 10 15.53 -15.08 -12.77
C PHE A 10 15.40 -16.43 -12.04
N GLY A 11 14.87 -17.44 -12.73
CA GLY A 11 14.63 -18.79 -12.22
C GLY A 11 13.17 -19.09 -11.91
N GLU A 12 12.91 -20.30 -11.48
CA GLU A 12 11.61 -20.75 -11.00
C GLU A 12 11.37 -20.27 -9.58
N LEU A 13 10.16 -19.74 -9.32
CA LEU A 13 9.74 -19.23 -8.03
C LEU A 13 8.41 -19.84 -7.61
N THR A 14 8.31 -20.28 -6.36
CA THR A 14 7.06 -20.68 -5.74
C THR A 14 6.49 -19.52 -4.95
N LEU A 15 5.35 -18.95 -5.41
CA LEU A 15 4.77 -17.74 -4.87
C LEU A 15 3.33 -17.99 -4.43
N GLN A 16 2.96 -17.50 -3.26
CA GLN A 16 1.62 -17.61 -2.68
C GLN A 16 1.06 -16.24 -2.35
N ARG A 17 -0.26 -16.10 -2.53
CA ARG A 17 -0.99 -14.90 -2.13
C ARG A 17 -1.19 -14.84 -0.61
N ARG A 18 -1.38 -13.62 -0.13
CA ARG A 18 -1.93 -13.33 1.20
C ARG A 18 -3.24 -12.52 1.08
N PRO A 19 -4.25 -12.74 1.94
CA PRO A 19 -4.37 -13.87 2.87
C PRO A 19 -4.45 -15.21 2.11
N ARG A 20 -3.97 -16.29 2.72
CA ARG A 20 -4.02 -17.62 2.11
C ARG A 20 -5.44 -18.17 2.14
N ARG A 21 -5.95 -18.57 0.98
CA ARG A 21 -7.26 -19.22 0.85
C ARG A 21 -7.08 -20.70 0.53
N ARG A 22 -7.96 -21.56 1.09
CA ARG A 22 -7.87 -23.02 0.90
C ARG A 22 -7.94 -23.43 -0.57
N ASN A 23 -8.76 -22.73 -1.38
CA ASN A 23 -8.97 -23.00 -2.81
C ASN A 23 -8.54 -21.79 -3.64
N GLU A 24 -7.32 -21.26 -3.41
CA GLU A 24 -6.81 -20.11 -4.16
C GLU A 24 -6.54 -20.51 -5.61
N VAL A 25 -7.20 -19.83 -6.53
CA VAL A 25 -7.07 -20.02 -7.97
C VAL A 25 -6.28 -18.89 -8.66
N LEU A 26 -6.02 -17.81 -7.94
CA LEU A 26 -5.32 -16.65 -8.46
C LEU A 26 -3.82 -16.78 -8.17
N GLN A 27 -3.01 -16.37 -9.14
CA GLN A 27 -1.57 -16.30 -9.00
C GLN A 27 -1.15 -15.12 -8.11
N ALA A 28 -0.01 -15.25 -7.42
CA ALA A 28 0.60 -14.16 -6.62
C ALA A 28 1.37 -13.14 -7.49
N TRP A 29 1.20 -13.19 -8.79
CA TRP A 29 1.76 -12.26 -9.78
C TRP A 29 0.77 -12.08 -10.93
N ASP A 30 0.96 -11.04 -11.71
CA ASP A 30 0.21 -10.83 -12.95
C ASP A 30 1.14 -10.64 -14.17
N ALA A 31 0.56 -10.32 -15.33
CA ALA A 31 1.34 -10.14 -16.55
C ALA A 31 2.28 -8.92 -16.47
N ALA A 32 1.99 -7.93 -15.63
CA ALA A 32 2.85 -6.77 -15.47
C ALA A 32 4.12 -7.09 -14.67
N ASP A 33 4.05 -7.99 -13.66
CA ASP A 33 5.25 -8.49 -12.97
C ASP A 33 6.13 -9.25 -13.95
N ARG A 34 5.55 -10.15 -14.74
CA ARG A 34 6.28 -10.90 -15.77
C ARG A 34 6.90 -9.99 -16.82
N TYR A 35 6.21 -8.93 -17.23
CA TYR A 35 6.75 -8.00 -18.22
C TYR A 35 7.93 -7.20 -17.66
N LEU A 36 7.85 -6.75 -16.40
CA LEU A 36 8.98 -6.14 -15.71
C LEU A 36 10.18 -7.08 -15.63
N LEU A 37 9.98 -8.33 -15.21
CA LEU A 37 11.06 -9.30 -15.10
C LEU A 37 11.71 -9.59 -16.46
N ASN A 38 10.94 -9.74 -17.53
CA ASN A 38 11.48 -9.90 -18.88
C ASN A 38 12.31 -8.68 -19.31
N TYR A 39 11.79 -7.47 -19.10
CA TYR A 39 12.50 -6.23 -19.41
C TYR A 39 13.81 -6.11 -18.63
N LEU A 40 13.79 -6.43 -17.34
CA LEU A 40 14.99 -6.37 -16.48
C LEU A 40 16.03 -7.44 -16.85
N ALA A 41 15.62 -8.59 -17.38
CA ALA A 41 16.54 -9.57 -17.88
C ALA A 41 17.24 -9.13 -19.17
N GLU A 42 16.53 -8.39 -20.04
CA GLU A 42 17.10 -7.79 -21.25
C GLU A 42 17.92 -6.52 -20.96
N ASN A 43 17.61 -5.81 -19.87
CA ASN A 43 18.23 -4.56 -19.46
C ASN A 43 18.65 -4.63 -17.97
N PRO A 44 19.58 -5.55 -17.61
CA PRO A 44 19.90 -5.79 -16.22
C PRO A 44 20.59 -4.58 -15.57
N PRO A 45 20.23 -4.22 -14.33
CA PRO A 45 21.03 -3.29 -13.55
C PRO A 45 22.43 -3.86 -13.30
N PRO A 46 23.45 -3.02 -13.14
CA PRO A 46 24.80 -3.49 -12.77
C PRO A 46 24.78 -4.36 -11.52
N LYS A 47 25.76 -5.27 -11.38
CA LYS A 47 25.89 -6.08 -10.16
C LYS A 47 26.11 -5.19 -8.94
N GLY A 48 25.43 -5.52 -7.84
CA GLY A 48 25.49 -4.73 -6.61
C GLY A 48 24.64 -3.47 -6.62
N SER A 49 23.80 -3.28 -7.65
CA SER A 49 22.85 -2.18 -7.70
C SER A 49 21.88 -2.18 -6.53
N ARG A 50 21.49 -0.99 -6.11
CA ARG A 50 20.45 -0.73 -5.12
C ARG A 50 19.12 -0.44 -5.80
N LEU A 51 18.10 -1.27 -5.51
CA LEU A 51 16.81 -1.23 -6.19
C LEU A 51 15.70 -0.81 -5.23
N LEU A 52 14.80 0.07 -5.70
CA LEU A 52 13.55 0.36 -5.01
C LEU A 52 12.40 -0.37 -5.70
N LEU A 53 11.78 -1.31 -5.00
CA LEU A 53 10.61 -2.06 -5.45
C LEU A 53 9.37 -1.42 -4.86
N VAL A 54 8.52 -0.83 -5.71
CA VAL A 54 7.36 -0.07 -5.26
C VAL A 54 6.08 -0.84 -5.58
N ASN A 55 5.27 -1.08 -4.55
CA ASN A 55 3.98 -1.79 -4.62
C ASN A 55 4.09 -3.24 -5.13
N ASP A 56 5.13 -3.99 -4.75
CA ASP A 56 5.24 -5.42 -5.00
C ASP A 56 4.24 -6.19 -4.11
N ALA A 57 3.08 -6.52 -4.67
CA ALA A 57 1.91 -6.95 -3.92
C ALA A 57 2.11 -8.26 -3.13
N PHE A 58 2.98 -9.16 -3.62
CA PHE A 58 3.23 -10.46 -2.99
C PHE A 58 4.71 -10.85 -2.97
N GLY A 59 5.63 -9.93 -3.24
CA GLY A 59 7.06 -10.20 -3.24
C GLY A 59 7.57 -10.96 -4.47
N CYS A 60 6.84 -10.91 -5.58
CA CYS A 60 7.27 -11.52 -6.84
C CYS A 60 8.57 -10.88 -7.37
N LEU A 61 8.63 -9.55 -7.38
CA LEU A 61 9.80 -8.80 -7.82
C LEU A 61 10.95 -8.96 -6.82
N ALA A 62 10.65 -8.91 -5.52
CA ALA A 62 11.64 -9.07 -4.47
C ALA A 62 12.32 -10.44 -4.51
N ALA A 63 11.55 -11.53 -4.65
CA ALA A 63 12.10 -12.88 -4.75
C ALA A 63 12.94 -13.10 -6.01
N ALA A 64 12.49 -12.53 -7.15
CA ALA A 64 13.21 -12.63 -8.41
C ALA A 64 14.54 -11.85 -8.41
N LEU A 65 14.55 -10.67 -7.79
CA LEU A 65 15.68 -9.72 -7.80
C LEU A 65 16.53 -9.77 -6.52
N SER A 66 16.43 -10.84 -5.76
CA SER A 66 17.08 -11.01 -4.45
C SER A 66 18.62 -10.98 -4.46
N ASP A 67 19.26 -11.03 -5.63
CA ASP A 67 20.70 -10.87 -5.79
C ASP A 67 21.15 -9.39 -5.76
N TYR A 68 20.20 -8.46 -5.75
CA TYR A 68 20.42 -7.02 -5.61
C TYR A 68 20.11 -6.53 -4.20
N GLU A 69 20.59 -5.35 -3.84
CA GLU A 69 20.17 -4.66 -2.61
C GLU A 69 18.78 -4.06 -2.81
N CYS A 70 17.74 -4.77 -2.38
CA CYS A 70 16.35 -4.36 -2.58
C CYS A 70 15.75 -3.71 -1.35
N ILE A 71 14.99 -2.61 -1.57
CA ILE A 71 14.06 -2.02 -0.61
C ILE A 71 12.65 -2.15 -1.20
N SER A 72 11.72 -2.71 -0.43
CA SER A 72 10.30 -2.80 -0.80
C SER A 72 9.51 -1.69 -0.12
N TRP A 73 8.98 -0.76 -0.91
CA TRP A 73 8.18 0.37 -0.43
C TRP A 73 6.70 0.17 -0.77
N SER A 74 5.86 0.05 0.24
CA SER A 74 4.46 -0.29 0.07
C SER A 74 3.59 0.26 1.20
N ASP A 75 2.30 0.48 0.92
CA ASP A 75 1.29 0.83 1.93
C ASP A 75 0.62 -0.39 2.57
N SER A 76 0.98 -1.59 2.16
CA SER A 76 0.31 -2.82 2.61
C SER A 76 1.21 -3.66 3.51
N ALA A 77 0.83 -3.81 4.77
CA ALA A 77 1.47 -4.75 5.71
C ALA A 77 1.28 -6.21 5.26
N VAL A 78 0.18 -6.51 4.57
CA VAL A 78 -0.09 -7.82 3.97
C VAL A 78 0.88 -8.11 2.83
N ALA A 79 1.16 -7.11 1.97
CA ALA A 79 2.14 -7.24 0.90
C ALA A 79 3.56 -7.46 1.45
N HIS A 80 3.95 -6.71 2.47
CA HIS A 80 5.26 -6.88 3.14
C HIS A 80 5.40 -8.27 3.76
N ARG A 81 4.35 -8.76 4.42
CA ARG A 81 4.35 -10.12 4.98
C ARG A 81 4.43 -11.19 3.89
N ALA A 82 3.65 -11.04 2.81
CA ALA A 82 3.71 -11.96 1.67
C ALA A 82 5.11 -11.97 1.04
N CYS A 83 5.74 -10.81 0.91
CA CYS A 83 7.10 -10.66 0.40
C CYS A 83 8.10 -11.48 1.23
N LEU A 84 8.11 -11.31 2.56
CA LEU A 84 8.99 -12.07 3.45
C LEU A 84 8.78 -13.58 3.34
N GLU A 85 7.51 -14.03 3.35
CA GLU A 85 7.18 -15.45 3.25
C GLU A 85 7.55 -16.06 1.91
N ASN A 86 7.32 -15.34 0.81
CA ASN A 86 7.68 -15.82 -0.52
C ASN A 86 9.19 -15.79 -0.76
N CYS A 87 9.93 -14.82 -0.24
CA CYS A 87 11.39 -14.86 -0.25
C CYS A 87 11.92 -16.06 0.51
N ALA A 88 11.43 -16.30 1.73
CA ALA A 88 11.82 -17.44 2.56
C ALA A 88 11.51 -18.78 1.89
N ALA A 89 10.32 -18.93 1.29
CA ALA A 89 9.90 -20.15 0.59
C ALA A 89 10.80 -20.51 -0.61
N ASN A 90 11.43 -19.50 -1.21
CA ASN A 90 12.35 -19.66 -2.33
C ASN A 90 13.84 -19.62 -1.91
N GLN A 91 14.15 -19.57 -0.63
CA GLN A 91 15.51 -19.42 -0.09
C GLN A 91 16.24 -18.18 -0.68
N ARG A 92 15.47 -17.09 -0.81
CA ARG A 92 15.94 -15.81 -1.35
C ARG A 92 16.10 -14.77 -0.24
N ASN A 93 17.05 -13.86 -0.40
CA ASN A 93 17.19 -12.74 0.52
C ASN A 93 15.95 -11.85 0.49
N ALA A 94 15.41 -11.54 1.67
CA ALA A 94 14.30 -10.62 1.78
C ALA A 94 14.81 -9.18 1.62
N PRO A 95 14.02 -8.28 0.98
CA PRO A 95 14.36 -6.86 0.91
C PRO A 95 14.20 -6.19 2.28
N ALA A 96 14.83 -5.03 2.47
CA ALA A 96 14.42 -4.13 3.55
C ALA A 96 13.01 -3.62 3.26
N LEU A 97 12.16 -3.59 4.31
CA LEU A 97 10.77 -3.16 4.18
C LEU A 97 10.64 -1.71 4.61
N LEU A 98 9.97 -0.91 3.81
CA LEU A 98 9.69 0.50 4.08
C LEU A 98 8.20 0.75 3.93
N SER A 99 7.58 1.29 4.98
CA SER A 99 6.16 1.66 4.94
C SER A 99 5.95 2.91 4.08
N SER A 100 4.76 3.06 3.49
CA SER A 100 4.41 4.26 2.73
C SER A 100 4.37 5.55 3.56
N CYS A 101 4.34 5.44 4.89
CA CYS A 101 4.41 6.58 5.79
C CYS A 101 5.84 7.14 5.94
N GLU A 102 6.82 6.43 5.41
CA GLU A 102 8.23 6.82 5.39
C GLU A 102 8.67 7.07 3.96
N ALA A 103 9.41 8.15 3.73
CA ALA A 103 9.96 8.44 2.41
C ALA A 103 11.21 7.57 2.16
N PRO A 104 11.36 6.94 0.98
CA PRO A 104 12.62 6.30 0.62
C PRO A 104 13.72 7.35 0.47
N THR A 105 14.93 7.02 0.94
CA THR A 105 16.08 7.93 0.97
C THR A 105 17.32 7.33 0.31
N GLY A 106 18.24 8.20 -0.06
CA GLY A 106 19.50 7.83 -0.73
C GLY A 106 19.34 7.71 -2.23
N SER A 107 20.28 7.04 -2.88
CA SER A 107 20.29 6.85 -4.34
C SER A 107 19.90 5.43 -4.69
N PHE A 108 19.20 5.29 -5.81
CA PHE A 108 18.83 4.00 -6.40
C PHE A 108 19.33 3.94 -7.83
N ASP A 109 19.79 2.76 -8.25
CA ASP A 109 20.23 2.51 -9.63
C ASP A 109 19.04 2.16 -10.52
N ARG A 110 17.97 1.62 -9.91
CA ARG A 110 16.69 1.38 -10.60
C ARG A 110 15.53 1.47 -9.60
N ILE A 111 14.45 2.11 -10.05
CA ILE A 111 13.16 2.15 -9.35
C ILE A 111 12.17 1.34 -10.18
N ILE A 112 11.66 0.25 -9.61
CA ILE A 112 10.75 -0.70 -10.26
C ILE A 112 9.37 -0.49 -9.66
N TYR A 113 8.45 0.03 -10.46
CA TYR A 113 7.20 0.60 -10.00
C TYR A 113 5.98 -0.18 -10.50
N ARG A 114 5.14 -0.63 -9.58
CA ARG A 114 3.82 -1.16 -9.87
C ARG A 114 2.78 -0.07 -9.65
N LEU A 115 2.06 0.31 -10.72
CA LEU A 115 1.08 1.40 -10.69
C LEU A 115 -0.08 1.08 -9.73
N PRO A 116 -0.35 1.92 -8.72
CA PRO A 116 -1.53 1.77 -7.89
C PRO A 116 -2.78 2.28 -8.61
N ARG A 117 -3.97 1.90 -8.13
CA ARG A 117 -5.24 2.36 -8.72
C ARG A 117 -5.72 3.69 -8.16
N ASN A 118 -5.24 4.07 -6.98
CA ASN A 118 -5.61 5.31 -6.33
C ASN A 118 -4.72 6.44 -6.83
N HIS A 119 -5.30 7.45 -7.49
CA HIS A 119 -4.55 8.56 -8.09
C HIS A 119 -3.89 9.47 -7.04
N SER A 120 -4.49 9.65 -5.87
CA SER A 120 -3.85 10.40 -4.78
C SER A 120 -2.59 9.68 -4.30
N TYR A 121 -2.68 8.36 -4.14
CA TYR A 121 -1.51 7.55 -3.75
C TYR A 121 -0.46 7.50 -4.87
N LEU A 122 -0.89 7.43 -6.13
CA LEU A 122 0.00 7.56 -7.29
C LEU A 122 0.77 8.88 -7.24
N ARG A 123 0.06 10.01 -7.06
CA ARG A 123 0.67 11.36 -6.95
C ARG A 123 1.67 11.41 -5.80
N TYR A 124 1.27 10.99 -4.62
CA TYR A 124 2.13 10.93 -3.44
C TYR A 124 3.43 10.18 -3.71
N GLN A 125 3.32 8.96 -4.27
CA GLN A 125 4.51 8.15 -4.57
C GLN A 125 5.40 8.77 -5.64
N LEU A 126 4.83 9.30 -6.73
CA LEU A 126 5.60 9.90 -7.81
C LEU A 126 6.33 11.17 -7.36
N GLN A 127 5.74 11.99 -6.50
CA GLN A 127 6.40 13.16 -5.93
C GLN A 127 7.63 12.77 -5.08
N HIS A 128 7.53 11.73 -4.26
CA HIS A 128 8.69 11.21 -3.51
C HIS A 128 9.74 10.61 -4.44
N ILE A 129 9.33 9.83 -5.44
CA ILE A 129 10.24 9.22 -6.43
C ILE A 129 10.97 10.29 -7.23
N ALA A 130 10.30 11.40 -7.59
CA ALA A 130 10.90 12.52 -8.34
C ALA A 130 12.15 13.08 -7.65
N GLN A 131 12.18 13.10 -6.31
CA GLN A 131 13.33 13.57 -5.53
C GLN A 131 14.55 12.61 -5.58
N LEU A 132 14.33 11.38 -6.02
CA LEU A 132 15.35 10.32 -6.06
C LEU A 132 15.95 10.14 -7.47
N LEU A 133 15.27 10.64 -8.50
CA LEU A 133 15.66 10.42 -9.89
C LEU A 133 16.79 11.34 -10.32
N ARG A 134 17.81 10.76 -10.94
CA ARG A 134 18.90 11.49 -11.60
C ARG A 134 18.74 11.52 -13.12
N SER A 135 18.04 10.54 -13.68
CA SER A 135 17.74 10.40 -15.10
C SER A 135 16.47 9.59 -15.31
N PRO A 136 15.77 9.73 -16.46
CA PRO A 136 14.53 9.01 -16.73
C PRO A 136 14.68 7.49 -16.74
N ASP A 137 15.84 6.98 -17.16
CA ASP A 137 16.14 5.54 -17.29
C ASP A 137 16.26 4.81 -15.93
N VAL A 138 16.42 5.54 -14.83
CA VAL A 138 16.38 4.95 -13.47
C VAL A 138 15.00 4.39 -13.15
N PHE A 139 13.94 4.92 -13.76
CA PHE A 139 12.56 4.50 -13.51
C PHE A 139 12.04 3.52 -14.55
N ILE A 140 11.41 2.46 -14.11
CA ILE A 140 10.59 1.57 -14.94
C ILE A 140 9.30 1.20 -14.19
N GLY A 141 8.15 1.54 -14.77
CA GLY A 141 6.85 1.18 -14.23
C GLY A 141 6.16 0.08 -15.02
N ALA A 142 5.17 -0.56 -14.42
CA ALA A 142 4.25 -1.45 -15.13
C ALA A 142 2.87 -1.53 -14.48
N CYS A 143 1.88 -1.82 -15.31
CA CYS A 143 0.51 -2.09 -14.88
C CYS A 143 -0.22 -2.99 -15.87
N MET A 144 -1.35 -3.53 -15.46
CA MET A 144 -2.31 -4.08 -16.40
C MET A 144 -2.93 -2.96 -17.23
N ALA A 145 -3.01 -3.11 -18.55
CA ALA A 145 -3.41 -2.06 -19.50
C ALA A 145 -4.77 -1.40 -19.17
N LYS A 146 -5.70 -2.15 -18.57
CA LYS A 146 -7.01 -1.64 -18.15
C LYS A 146 -6.97 -0.61 -17.00
N TYR A 147 -5.84 -0.48 -16.33
CA TYR A 147 -5.64 0.48 -15.23
C TYR A 147 -4.80 1.69 -15.63
N LEU A 148 -4.35 1.73 -16.87
CA LEU A 148 -3.61 2.87 -17.42
C LEU A 148 -4.55 3.72 -18.27
N ASP A 149 -5.01 4.81 -17.71
CA ASP A 149 -5.88 5.78 -18.34
C ASP A 149 -5.19 7.16 -18.51
N SER A 150 -5.88 8.09 -19.16
CA SER A 150 -5.36 9.44 -19.37
C SER A 150 -5.15 10.19 -18.05
N SER A 151 -5.98 9.90 -17.03
CA SER A 151 -5.86 10.53 -15.70
C SER A 151 -4.59 10.09 -14.99
N SER A 152 -4.26 8.79 -15.06
CA SER A 152 -2.99 8.27 -14.52
C SER A 152 -1.78 8.92 -15.23
N MET A 153 -1.83 9.04 -16.55
CA MET A 153 -0.74 9.68 -17.33
C MET A 153 -0.60 11.18 -17.01
N ALA A 154 -1.70 11.89 -16.76
CA ALA A 154 -1.67 13.28 -16.30
C ALA A 154 -0.96 13.40 -14.94
N VAL A 155 -1.20 12.48 -14.01
CA VAL A 155 -0.49 12.48 -12.71
C VAL A 155 1.02 12.29 -12.90
N PHE A 156 1.48 11.48 -13.86
CA PHE A 156 2.91 11.40 -14.21
C PHE A 156 3.46 12.74 -14.65
N SER A 157 2.84 13.38 -15.67
CA SER A 157 3.30 14.68 -16.19
C SER A 157 3.36 15.76 -15.10
N GLU A 158 2.38 15.77 -14.19
CA GLU A 158 2.29 16.75 -13.10
C GLU A 158 3.31 16.51 -11.98
N SER A 159 3.71 15.24 -11.74
CA SER A 159 4.46 14.87 -10.53
C SER A 159 5.93 14.56 -10.78
N ILE A 160 6.30 13.99 -11.95
CA ILE A 160 7.63 13.43 -12.17
C ILE A 160 8.21 13.74 -13.55
N GLY A 161 7.36 13.93 -14.55
CA GLY A 161 7.73 14.21 -15.93
C GLY A 161 6.92 13.43 -16.95
N GLU A 162 7.23 13.66 -18.22
CA GLU A 162 6.52 13.00 -19.31
C GLU A 162 6.81 11.48 -19.32
N ALA A 163 5.75 10.70 -19.41
CA ALA A 163 5.82 9.25 -19.45
C ALA A 163 5.18 8.68 -20.72
N ALA A 164 5.70 7.56 -21.18
CA ALA A 164 5.15 6.82 -22.31
C ALA A 164 4.91 5.35 -21.96
N ALA A 165 3.81 4.81 -22.45
CA ALA A 165 3.49 3.41 -22.31
C ALA A 165 4.01 2.57 -23.48
N SER A 166 4.56 1.41 -23.21
CA SER A 166 4.95 0.43 -24.23
C SER A 166 3.74 -0.14 -24.97
N LEU A 167 3.98 -0.90 -26.03
CA LEU A 167 2.98 -1.81 -26.58
C LEU A 167 2.53 -2.80 -25.50
N ALA A 168 1.28 -3.23 -25.59
CA ALA A 168 0.73 -4.19 -24.63
C ALA A 168 1.30 -5.59 -24.86
N TRP A 169 1.80 -6.23 -23.78
CA TRP A 169 2.15 -7.63 -23.75
C TRP A 169 1.28 -8.36 -22.73
N LYS A 170 0.52 -9.36 -23.17
CA LYS A 170 -0.43 -10.13 -22.32
C LYS A 170 -1.36 -9.22 -21.48
N LYS A 171 -1.85 -8.13 -22.08
CA LYS A 171 -2.68 -7.10 -21.41
C LYS A 171 -1.97 -6.29 -20.33
N ALA A 172 -0.64 -6.30 -20.27
CA ALA A 172 0.18 -5.44 -19.44
C ALA A 172 0.94 -4.44 -20.31
N ARG A 173 1.34 -3.30 -19.71
CA ARG A 173 2.19 -2.28 -20.34
C ARG A 173 3.31 -1.90 -19.39
N LEU A 174 4.48 -1.63 -19.95
CA LEU A 174 5.55 -0.91 -19.25
C LEU A 174 5.30 0.59 -19.36
N ILE A 175 5.83 1.33 -18.40
CA ILE A 175 5.78 2.80 -18.34
C ILE A 175 7.22 3.29 -18.21
N HIS A 176 7.65 4.08 -19.20
CA HIS A 176 8.96 4.70 -19.25
C HIS A 176 8.84 6.20 -19.11
N LEU A 177 9.71 6.82 -18.33
CA LEU A 177 9.84 8.28 -18.35
C LEU A 177 10.61 8.71 -19.60
N GLN A 178 10.11 9.75 -20.27
CA GLN A 178 10.73 10.38 -21.45
C GLN A 178 11.56 11.60 -21.05
N SER A 179 11.12 12.28 -20.00
CA SER A 179 11.79 13.43 -19.42
C SER A 179 11.52 13.49 -17.93
N LEU A 180 12.36 14.21 -17.19
CA LEU A 180 12.08 14.58 -15.81
C LEU A 180 11.58 16.02 -15.76
N SER A 181 10.55 16.28 -14.98
CA SER A 181 10.17 17.62 -14.55
C SER A 181 10.86 17.96 -13.24
N PRO A 182 11.25 19.24 -12.98
CA PRO A 182 11.62 19.64 -11.64
C PRO A 182 10.47 19.27 -10.71
N GLY A 183 10.73 18.39 -9.76
CA GLY A 183 9.68 17.82 -8.91
C GLY A 183 8.88 18.93 -8.23
N ALA A 184 7.56 18.82 -8.26
CA ALA A 184 6.71 19.57 -7.34
C ALA A 184 7.17 19.30 -5.91
N ALA A 185 7.02 20.30 -5.04
CA ALA A 185 7.27 20.09 -3.62
C ALA A 185 6.45 18.87 -3.17
N VAL A 186 7.09 17.98 -2.39
CA VAL A 186 6.38 16.83 -1.84
C VAL A 186 5.30 17.37 -0.92
N ASP A 187 4.05 17.19 -1.31
CA ASP A 187 2.89 17.43 -0.46
C ASP A 187 2.60 16.12 0.30
N ASP A 188 2.33 16.21 1.58
CA ASP A 188 1.90 15.06 2.40
C ASP A 188 0.58 14.48 1.87
N ASP A 189 -0.03 15.16 0.90
CA ASP A 189 -1.29 14.82 0.22
C ASP A 189 -2.35 14.37 1.24
N SER A 190 -2.35 14.99 2.41
CA SER A 190 -3.40 14.77 3.40
C SER A 190 -4.63 15.59 3.05
N LEU A 191 -5.82 15.04 3.28
CA LEU A 191 -7.08 15.69 2.98
C LEU A 191 -7.98 15.70 4.22
N ALA A 192 -8.37 16.89 4.65
CA ALA A 192 -9.40 17.04 5.67
C ALA A 192 -10.76 16.60 5.12
N LEU A 193 -11.42 15.71 5.87
CA LEU A 193 -12.79 15.30 5.59
C LEU A 193 -13.74 16.21 6.38
N ASP A 194 -14.68 16.83 5.68
CA ASP A 194 -15.77 17.53 6.37
C ASP A 194 -16.68 16.52 7.10
N SER A 195 -16.53 16.51 8.40
CA SER A 195 -17.27 15.65 9.34
C SER A 195 -17.90 16.48 10.47
N SER A 196 -18.13 17.76 10.20
CA SER A 196 -18.72 18.73 11.16
C SER A 196 -20.07 18.27 11.70
N GLU A 197 -20.89 17.58 10.89
CA GLU A 197 -22.14 16.96 11.33
C GLU A 197 -21.97 15.92 12.44
N LEU A 198 -20.77 15.31 12.56
CA LEU A 198 -20.41 14.33 13.60
C LEU A 198 -19.65 14.97 14.77
N GLY A 199 -19.36 16.25 14.71
CA GLY A 199 -18.58 16.98 15.73
C GLY A 199 -17.15 16.46 15.88
N ILE A 200 -16.52 16.02 14.78
CA ILE A 200 -15.12 15.55 14.69
C ILE A 200 -14.42 16.17 13.50
N SER A 201 -13.10 16.16 13.54
CA SER A 201 -12.23 16.53 12.40
C SER A 201 -11.40 15.31 12.02
N LEU A 202 -11.46 14.91 10.76
CA LEU A 202 -10.70 13.80 10.24
C LEU A 202 -9.74 14.27 9.15
N ASN A 203 -8.50 13.81 9.23
CA ASN A 203 -7.48 14.04 8.22
C ASN A 203 -7.04 12.70 7.64
N ASN A 204 -7.02 12.59 6.31
CA ASN A 204 -6.81 11.35 5.59
C ASN A 204 -5.57 11.42 4.72
N ARG A 205 -4.62 10.50 4.91
CA ARG A 205 -3.48 10.34 4.00
C ARG A 205 -3.92 9.84 2.62
N ALA A 206 -2.99 9.89 1.68
CA ALA A 206 -3.22 9.66 0.25
C ALA A 206 -3.93 8.35 -0.10
N ASN A 207 -3.64 7.24 0.60
CA ASN A 207 -4.21 5.92 0.27
C ASN A 207 -5.39 5.49 1.16
N VAL A 208 -5.90 6.36 1.99
CA VAL A 208 -7.06 6.04 2.86
C VAL A 208 -8.33 5.91 2.03
N PHE A 209 -9.11 4.87 2.30
CA PHE A 209 -10.40 4.63 1.64
C PHE A 209 -11.40 5.74 1.93
N SER A 210 -12.17 6.12 0.91
CA SER A 210 -13.21 7.17 0.99
C SER A 210 -12.73 8.50 1.56
N ARG A 211 -11.52 8.88 1.21
CA ARG A 211 -10.74 10.00 1.74
C ARG A 211 -11.47 11.35 1.77
N GLY A 212 -12.29 11.65 0.77
CA GLY A 212 -12.96 12.96 0.62
C GLY A 212 -14.44 13.00 1.02
N LYS A 213 -15.02 11.89 1.46
CA LYS A 213 -16.43 11.82 1.83
C LYS A 213 -16.71 10.69 2.81
N LEU A 214 -17.74 10.86 3.62
CA LEU A 214 -18.22 9.81 4.51
C LEU A 214 -18.87 8.69 3.68
N ASP A 215 -18.35 7.48 3.82
CA ASP A 215 -18.87 6.29 3.16
C ASP A 215 -20.26 5.88 3.66
N ARG A 216 -21.08 5.26 2.79
CA ARG A 216 -22.43 4.83 3.13
C ARG A 216 -22.44 3.70 4.17
N GLY A 217 -21.49 2.78 4.09
CA GLY A 217 -21.33 1.70 5.06
C GLY A 217 -21.01 2.25 6.44
N SER A 218 -20.05 3.17 6.52
CA SER A 218 -19.70 3.87 7.76
C SER A 218 -20.89 4.59 8.37
N ARG A 219 -21.75 5.27 7.57
CA ARG A 219 -22.98 5.91 8.07
C ARG A 219 -23.95 4.90 8.69
N LEU A 220 -24.12 3.74 8.05
CA LEU A 220 -24.97 2.67 8.57
C LEU A 220 -24.44 2.14 9.91
N LEU A 221 -23.13 1.86 9.97
CA LEU A 221 -22.49 1.36 11.18
C LEU A 221 -22.53 2.38 12.34
N LEU A 222 -22.37 3.66 12.05
CA LEU A 222 -22.53 4.75 13.05
C LEU A 222 -23.92 4.73 13.69
N ASN A 223 -24.97 4.51 12.90
CA ASN A 223 -26.32 4.38 13.44
C ASN A 223 -26.46 3.13 14.32
N ALA A 224 -25.90 1.99 13.88
CA ALA A 224 -25.93 0.73 14.62
C ALA A 224 -25.14 0.77 15.95
N LEU A 225 -24.10 1.62 16.05
CA LEU A 225 -23.40 1.83 17.33
C LEU A 225 -24.36 2.30 18.43
N GLY A 226 -25.47 2.98 18.06
CA GLY A 226 -26.51 3.44 18.98
C GLY A 226 -27.18 2.32 19.76
N ASP A 227 -27.28 1.14 19.20
CA ASP A 227 -28.00 -0.02 19.73
C ASP A 227 -27.12 -0.96 20.57
N LEU A 228 -25.82 -0.69 20.64
CA LEU A 228 -24.88 -1.52 21.37
C LEU A 228 -24.84 -1.15 22.87
N HIS A 229 -24.58 -2.17 23.72
CA HIS A 229 -24.20 -1.96 25.11
C HIS A 229 -22.77 -1.42 25.20
N THR A 230 -22.44 -0.71 26.27
CA THR A 230 -21.10 -0.17 26.52
C THR A 230 -20.08 -1.31 26.60
N PRO A 231 -19.11 -1.44 25.65
CA PRO A 231 -18.10 -2.47 25.71
C PRO A 231 -16.90 -2.02 26.57
N TYR A 232 -16.21 -2.96 27.22
CA TYR A 232 -14.91 -2.69 27.86
C TYR A 232 -13.80 -2.53 26.81
N SER A 233 -13.91 -3.31 25.72
CA SER A 233 -12.94 -3.28 24.61
C SER A 233 -13.65 -3.33 23.25
N LEU A 234 -13.17 -2.54 22.30
CA LEU A 234 -13.71 -2.47 20.95
C LEU A 234 -12.57 -2.52 19.93
N ALA A 235 -12.70 -3.43 18.95
CA ALA A 235 -11.85 -3.48 17.79
C ALA A 235 -12.56 -2.85 16.55
N ASP A 236 -11.93 -1.85 15.94
CA ASP A 236 -12.27 -1.28 14.64
C ASP A 236 -11.43 -2.01 13.58
N LEU A 237 -12.05 -2.96 12.86
CA LEU A 237 -11.37 -3.85 11.92
C LEU A 237 -11.56 -3.37 10.48
N GLY A 238 -10.47 -3.01 9.82
CA GLY A 238 -10.48 -2.23 8.58
C GLY A 238 -10.78 -0.77 8.89
N CYS A 239 -10.09 -0.24 9.89
CA CYS A 239 -10.45 1.04 10.54
C CYS A 239 -10.34 2.26 9.61
N GLY A 240 -9.61 2.17 8.50
CA GLY A 240 -9.38 3.31 7.63
C GLY A 240 -8.83 4.52 8.40
N ASN A 241 -9.57 5.62 8.41
CA ASN A 241 -9.21 6.84 9.15
C ASN A 241 -9.59 6.82 10.65
N GLY A 242 -10.13 5.71 11.14
CA GLY A 242 -10.50 5.54 12.55
C GLY A 242 -11.88 6.05 12.93
N LEU A 243 -12.71 6.46 11.97
CA LEU A 243 -14.01 7.08 12.20
C LEU A 243 -14.88 6.31 13.20
N LEU A 244 -15.08 5.00 13.00
CA LEU A 244 -15.98 4.19 13.83
C LEU A 244 -15.47 4.06 15.25
N GLY A 245 -14.19 3.78 15.42
CA GLY A 245 -13.53 3.71 16.72
C GLY A 245 -13.55 5.06 17.46
N ILE A 246 -13.36 6.19 16.74
CA ILE A 246 -13.46 7.53 17.33
C ILE A 246 -14.87 7.81 17.83
N MET A 247 -15.89 7.51 17.04
CA MET A 247 -17.27 7.72 17.44
C MET A 247 -17.68 6.81 18.61
N ALA A 248 -17.16 5.58 18.64
CA ALA A 248 -17.31 4.68 19.78
C ALA A 248 -16.64 5.25 21.04
N GLY A 249 -15.42 5.76 20.94
CA GLY A 249 -14.72 6.39 22.07
C GLY A 249 -15.39 7.67 22.59
N LYS A 250 -16.00 8.47 21.70
CA LYS A 250 -16.82 9.62 22.13
C LYS A 250 -18.07 9.17 22.91
N ARG A 251 -18.68 8.08 22.48
CA ARG A 251 -19.88 7.52 23.15
C ARG A 251 -19.53 6.82 24.47
N TRP A 252 -18.40 6.12 24.51
CA TRP A 252 -17.95 5.31 25.64
C TRP A 252 -16.49 5.65 25.99
N PRO A 253 -16.24 6.70 26.76
CA PRO A 253 -14.88 7.23 27.00
C PRO A 253 -13.94 6.26 27.72
N GLU A 254 -14.47 5.30 28.46
CA GLU A 254 -13.67 4.29 29.20
C GLU A 254 -13.35 3.03 28.38
N THR A 255 -13.88 2.91 27.16
CA THR A 255 -13.65 1.75 26.30
C THR A 255 -12.23 1.75 25.76
N ALA A 256 -11.52 0.62 25.89
CA ALA A 256 -10.23 0.40 25.26
C ALA A 256 -10.42 0.21 23.75
N LEU A 257 -9.82 1.08 22.94
CA LEU A 257 -9.99 1.11 21.48
C LEU A 257 -8.79 0.45 20.79
N HIS A 258 -9.08 -0.43 19.83
CA HIS A 258 -8.06 -1.12 19.04
C HIS A 258 -8.37 -0.96 17.56
N PHE A 259 -7.44 -0.40 16.80
CA PHE A 259 -7.58 -0.09 15.38
C PHE A 259 -6.72 -1.05 14.55
N PHE A 260 -7.34 -1.77 13.63
CA PHE A 260 -6.68 -2.71 12.75
C PHE A 260 -6.91 -2.33 11.29
N ASP A 261 -5.83 -2.25 10.52
CA ASP A 261 -5.91 -2.10 9.06
C ASP A 261 -4.67 -2.73 8.42
N GLU A 262 -4.76 -3.08 7.14
CA GLU A 262 -3.60 -3.56 6.38
C GLU A 262 -2.77 -2.39 5.81
N SER A 263 -3.38 -1.21 5.63
CA SER A 263 -2.75 0.00 5.14
C SER A 263 -2.01 0.75 6.26
N TYR A 264 -0.73 1.01 6.05
CA TYR A 264 0.06 1.84 6.97
C TYR A 264 -0.48 3.27 7.04
N MET A 265 -0.92 3.84 5.89
CA MET A 265 -1.51 5.18 5.85
C MET A 265 -2.86 5.25 6.56
N ALA A 266 -3.65 4.19 6.53
CA ALA A 266 -4.89 4.12 7.30
C ALA A 266 -4.60 4.15 8.81
N ILE A 267 -3.69 3.30 9.27
CA ILE A 267 -3.27 3.26 10.68
C ILE A 267 -2.68 4.59 11.15
N ASP A 268 -1.87 5.23 10.31
CA ASP A 268 -1.29 6.53 10.65
C ASP A 268 -2.36 7.63 10.72
N SER A 269 -3.31 7.64 9.77
CA SER A 269 -4.46 8.55 9.79
C SER A 269 -5.33 8.32 11.03
N ALA A 270 -5.65 7.06 11.35
CA ALA A 270 -6.44 6.72 12.54
C ALA A 270 -5.74 7.21 13.83
N ARG A 271 -4.41 7.02 13.94
CA ARG A 271 -3.64 7.48 15.09
C ARG A 271 -3.69 9.00 15.27
N HIS A 272 -3.51 9.76 14.18
CA HIS A 272 -3.60 11.22 14.21
C HIS A 272 -5.01 11.68 14.56
N ASN A 273 -6.03 11.10 13.94
CA ASN A 273 -7.42 11.46 14.15
C ASN A 273 -7.90 11.11 15.58
N VAL A 274 -7.47 9.99 16.15
CA VAL A 274 -7.74 9.65 17.55
C VAL A 274 -7.11 10.65 18.49
N ARG A 275 -5.84 11.01 18.30
CA ARG A 275 -5.17 12.01 19.12
C ARG A 275 -5.91 13.35 19.12
N ASP A 276 -6.40 13.77 17.95
CA ASP A 276 -7.02 15.09 17.78
C ASP A 276 -8.48 15.12 18.27
N ASN A 277 -9.19 13.99 18.24
CA ASN A 277 -10.62 13.92 18.61
C ASN A 277 -10.88 13.28 20.00
N LEU A 278 -9.96 12.48 20.51
CA LEU A 278 -10.07 11.74 21.77
C LEU A 278 -8.77 11.86 22.60
N PRO A 279 -8.37 13.06 23.01
CA PRO A 279 -7.14 13.24 23.76
C PRO A 279 -7.17 12.42 25.06
N GLY A 280 -6.15 11.57 25.24
CA GLY A 280 -6.03 10.70 26.43
C GLY A 280 -6.76 9.35 26.34
N ALA A 281 -7.46 9.04 25.25
CA ALA A 281 -8.11 7.74 25.08
C ALA A 281 -7.09 6.58 25.08
N ALA A 282 -7.46 5.45 25.69
CA ALA A 282 -6.70 4.21 25.63
C ALA A 282 -6.87 3.58 24.23
N ALA A 283 -5.94 3.85 23.32
CA ALA A 283 -6.01 3.40 21.93
C ALA A 283 -4.73 2.67 21.49
N GLN A 284 -4.90 1.58 20.76
CA GLN A 284 -3.81 0.79 20.16
C GLN A 284 -4.04 0.62 18.65
N PHE A 285 -2.95 0.57 17.89
CA PHE A 285 -2.96 0.63 16.42
C PHE A 285 -2.10 -0.47 15.82
N TYR A 286 -2.66 -1.23 14.87
CA TYR A 286 -2.04 -2.41 14.31
C TYR A 286 -2.13 -2.44 12.78
N ALA A 287 -0.99 -2.26 12.09
CA ALA A 287 -0.89 -2.48 10.66
C ALA A 287 -0.67 -3.98 10.38
N ARG A 288 -1.71 -4.72 9.98
CA ARG A 288 -1.65 -6.17 9.78
C ARG A 288 -2.82 -6.76 8.99
N ASP A 289 -2.69 -8.02 8.61
CA ASP A 289 -3.75 -8.84 8.00
C ASP A 289 -4.84 -9.14 9.03
N CYS A 290 -5.88 -8.35 9.08
CA CYS A 290 -6.94 -8.45 10.07
C CYS A 290 -6.35 -8.55 11.51
N MET A 291 -6.77 -9.58 12.25
CA MET A 291 -6.25 -9.87 13.59
C MET A 291 -5.17 -10.98 13.59
N HIS A 292 -4.60 -11.30 12.42
CA HIS A 292 -3.61 -12.39 12.36
C HIS A 292 -2.39 -12.10 13.24
N GLY A 293 -2.10 -13.03 14.15
CA GLY A 293 -1.01 -12.88 15.13
C GLY A 293 -1.31 -11.89 16.27
N TYR A 294 -2.56 -11.50 16.46
CA TYR A 294 -2.99 -10.84 17.69
C TYR A 294 -3.11 -11.89 18.81
N ASP A 295 -2.40 -11.65 19.90
CA ASP A 295 -2.30 -12.54 21.07
C ASP A 295 -2.90 -11.92 22.34
N GLY A 296 -3.60 -10.79 22.19
CA GLY A 296 -4.30 -10.12 23.29
C GLY A 296 -5.61 -10.81 23.66
N ALA A 297 -6.29 -10.25 24.67
CA ALA A 297 -7.60 -10.71 25.10
C ALA A 297 -8.66 -10.57 23.98
N PRO A 298 -9.71 -11.42 23.98
CA PRO A 298 -10.85 -11.24 23.08
C PRO A 298 -11.52 -9.87 23.30
N PHE A 299 -12.08 -9.31 22.21
CA PHE A 299 -12.82 -8.06 22.26
C PHE A 299 -14.30 -8.29 22.58
N ASP A 300 -14.89 -7.38 23.37
CA ASP A 300 -16.33 -7.41 23.63
C ASP A 300 -17.12 -7.04 22.38
N THR A 301 -16.59 -6.13 21.59
CA THR A 301 -17.21 -5.66 20.34
C THR A 301 -16.19 -5.55 19.21
N ILE A 302 -16.58 -6.00 18.04
CA ILE A 302 -15.83 -5.78 16.79
C ILE A 302 -16.75 -5.07 15.82
N VAL A 303 -16.29 -3.93 15.28
CA VAL A 303 -16.93 -3.23 14.16
C VAL A 303 -16.08 -3.43 12.90
N CYS A 304 -16.77 -3.69 11.72
CA CYS A 304 -16.10 -4.03 10.47
C CYS A 304 -16.91 -3.58 9.26
#